data_68c592fc1a8c306f1e62feb2bce44f15
#
_entry.id   68c592fc1a8c306f1e62feb2bce44f15
#
_cell.length_a   1.000
_cell.length_b   1.000
_cell.length_c   1.000
_cell.angle_alpha   90.00
_cell.angle_beta   90.00
_cell.angle_gamma   90.00
#
_symmetry.space_group_name_H-M   'P 1'
#
loop_
_entity.id
_entity.type
_entity.pdbx_description
1 polymer ?
#
loop_
_entity_poly.entity_id
_entity_poly.type
_entity_poly.pdbx_seq_one_letter_code
_entity_poly.pdbx_strand_id
1 'polypeptide(L)'
;MMILASQSPRRQQLLSWTGWDFQVIPAFNDEEVAQGEPPLDYVKRMSCEKAVAIHPNSHKNDLILAADTIVLFEEKILGKPANPEMAKEFLAELRGKVHQVHTALCIQEPGMERIEKELCTSQVEMRGYSEEEMQAYIDSGDPMDKAGAYAVQHKGFHPVKNFKGCLANVMGLPLCHLVRAMGRMGVDPRMDVPFTCQKNLGYDCPVTARILKGENVG
;
A
#
# COMPACT_ATOMS: atom_id res chain seq x y z
N MET A 1 12.87 -5.66 -17.81
CA MET A 1 12.71 -6.40 -16.52
C MET A 1 11.84 -5.56 -15.59
N MET A 2 11.12 -6.15 -14.60
CA MET A 2 10.40 -5.35 -13.62
C MET A 2 11.26 -5.13 -12.37
N ILE A 3 11.28 -3.91 -11.86
CA ILE A 3 11.96 -3.52 -10.61
C ILE A 3 10.91 -3.05 -9.62
N LEU A 4 10.87 -3.66 -8.44
CA LEU A 4 10.06 -3.19 -7.32
C LEU A 4 10.91 -2.25 -6.44
N ALA A 5 10.57 -0.96 -6.44
CA ALA A 5 11.23 0.07 -5.66
C ALA A 5 10.73 0.08 -4.20
N SER A 6 10.89 -1.03 -3.48
CA SER A 6 10.35 -1.16 -2.12
C SER A 6 11.05 -2.23 -1.29
N GLN A 7 11.34 -1.93 -0.03
CA GLN A 7 11.83 -2.91 0.95
C GLN A 7 10.69 -3.72 1.60
N SER A 8 9.42 -3.34 1.41
CA SER A 8 8.29 -3.97 2.11
C SER A 8 8.11 -5.44 1.73
N PRO A 9 8.26 -6.40 2.67
CA PRO A 9 8.01 -7.82 2.39
C PRO A 9 6.57 -8.09 1.94
N ARG A 10 5.61 -7.30 2.43
CA ARG A 10 4.20 -7.39 2.04
C ARG A 10 4.00 -7.05 0.56
N ARG A 11 4.65 -5.99 0.07
CA ARG A 11 4.58 -5.62 -1.36
C ARG A 11 5.25 -6.67 -2.25
N GLN A 12 6.37 -7.24 -1.82
CA GLN A 12 7.04 -8.32 -2.53
C GLN A 12 6.14 -9.55 -2.63
N GLN A 13 5.51 -9.96 -1.51
CA GLN A 13 4.56 -11.05 -1.46
C GLN A 13 3.37 -10.80 -2.40
N LEU A 14 2.73 -9.63 -2.32
CA LEU A 14 1.61 -9.28 -3.19
C LEU A 14 2.00 -9.31 -4.67
N LEU A 15 3.16 -8.73 -5.02
CA LEU A 15 3.64 -8.70 -6.40
C LEU A 15 3.91 -10.10 -6.95
N SER A 16 4.42 -11.02 -6.12
CA SER A 16 4.67 -12.40 -6.56
C SER A 16 3.40 -13.13 -7.05
N TRP A 17 2.21 -12.70 -6.62
CA TRP A 17 0.93 -13.30 -7.05
C TRP A 17 0.52 -12.92 -8.47
N THR A 18 1.23 -12.01 -9.12
CA THR A 18 1.01 -11.64 -10.53
C THR A 18 1.70 -12.60 -11.50
N GLY A 19 2.67 -13.37 -11.02
CA GLY A 19 3.52 -14.23 -11.83
C GLY A 19 4.60 -13.50 -12.63
N TRP A 20 4.74 -12.18 -12.48
CA TRP A 20 5.84 -11.44 -13.10
C TRP A 20 7.16 -11.73 -12.40
N ASP A 21 8.23 -11.83 -13.19
CA ASP A 21 9.58 -11.82 -12.65
C ASP A 21 9.98 -10.39 -12.30
N PHE A 22 10.50 -10.18 -11.09
CA PHE A 22 10.91 -8.86 -10.65
C PHE A 22 12.18 -8.91 -9.78
N GLN A 23 12.92 -7.83 -9.81
CA GLN A 23 14.02 -7.55 -8.90
C GLN A 23 13.59 -6.52 -7.87
N VAL A 24 14.09 -6.65 -6.65
CA VAL A 24 13.88 -5.66 -5.58
C VAL A 24 15.08 -4.74 -5.52
N ILE A 25 14.85 -3.45 -5.75
CA ILE A 25 15.86 -2.40 -5.53
C ILE A 25 15.21 -1.35 -4.64
N PRO A 26 15.60 -1.25 -3.36
CA PRO A 26 15.01 -0.31 -2.42
C PRO A 26 15.20 1.15 -2.86
N ALA A 27 14.14 1.93 -2.85
CA ALA A 27 14.24 3.37 -2.98
C ALA A 27 14.45 4.01 -1.60
N PHE A 28 15.35 4.97 -1.55
CA PHE A 28 15.59 5.82 -0.39
C PHE A 28 15.28 7.26 -0.79
N ASN A 29 14.31 7.85 -0.13
CA ASN A 29 13.92 9.25 -0.29
C ASN A 29 13.39 9.78 1.05
N ASP A 30 13.44 11.09 1.21
CA ASP A 30 12.87 11.76 2.37
C ASP A 30 11.34 11.72 2.27
N GLU A 31 10.69 11.20 3.31
CA GLU A 31 9.22 11.06 3.38
C GLU A 31 8.62 12.27 4.13
N GLU A 32 9.00 13.50 3.74
CA GLU A 32 8.47 14.71 4.35
C GLU A 32 7.22 15.22 3.63
N VAL A 33 6.21 15.60 4.42
CA VAL A 33 5.02 16.29 3.91
C VAL A 33 5.35 17.76 3.70
N ALA A 34 5.17 18.28 2.49
CA ALA A 34 5.39 19.69 2.23
C ALA A 34 4.32 20.56 2.91
N GLN A 35 4.67 21.79 3.27
CA GLN A 35 3.75 22.69 3.95
C GLN A 35 2.47 22.92 3.13
N GLY A 36 1.33 22.55 3.67
CA GLY A 36 0.02 22.69 3.01
C GLY A 36 -0.27 21.67 1.91
N GLU A 37 0.54 20.63 1.77
CA GLU A 37 0.33 19.58 0.79
C GLU A 37 -0.85 18.69 1.18
N PRO A 38 -1.87 18.53 0.28
CA PRO A 38 -2.97 17.62 0.54
C PRO A 38 -2.50 16.17 0.66
N PRO A 39 -3.06 15.36 1.57
CA PRO A 39 -2.63 13.97 1.81
C PRO A 39 -2.59 13.09 0.57
N LEU A 40 -3.57 13.24 -0.34
CA LEU A 40 -3.61 12.45 -1.57
C LEU A 40 -2.55 12.87 -2.59
N ASP A 41 -2.16 14.12 -2.60
CA ASP A 41 -1.08 14.60 -3.49
C ASP A 41 0.27 14.18 -2.93
N TYR A 42 0.46 14.22 -1.62
CA TYR A 42 1.63 13.66 -0.94
C TYR A 42 1.87 12.20 -1.31
N VAL A 43 0.88 11.30 -1.11
CA VAL A 43 1.06 9.87 -1.37
C VAL A 43 1.35 9.58 -2.85
N LYS A 44 0.75 10.34 -3.77
CA LYS A 44 1.03 10.26 -5.22
C LYS A 44 2.45 10.73 -5.54
N ARG A 45 2.88 11.86 -4.97
CA ARG A 45 4.23 12.39 -5.14
C ARG A 45 5.26 11.40 -4.62
N MET A 46 5.08 10.89 -3.40
CA MET A 46 5.98 9.91 -2.78
C MET A 46 6.14 8.65 -3.62
N SER A 47 5.05 8.11 -4.18
CA SER A 47 5.15 6.94 -5.05
C SER A 47 6.01 7.20 -6.29
N CYS A 48 5.87 8.38 -6.90
CA CYS A 48 6.63 8.74 -8.10
C CYS A 48 8.10 9.06 -7.78
N GLU A 49 8.39 9.76 -6.70
CA GLU A 49 9.76 10.05 -6.26
C GLU A 49 10.54 8.76 -5.97
N LYS A 50 9.88 7.77 -5.32
CA LYS A 50 10.45 6.43 -5.12
C LYS A 50 10.78 5.73 -6.44
N ALA A 51 9.96 5.89 -7.47
CA ALA A 51 10.26 5.33 -8.78
C ALA A 51 11.46 6.03 -9.44
N VAL A 52 11.48 7.37 -9.41
CA VAL A 52 12.58 8.19 -9.99
C VAL A 52 13.91 7.89 -9.29
N ALA A 53 13.94 7.68 -7.99
CA ALA A 53 15.15 7.38 -7.24
C ALA A 53 15.88 6.10 -7.72
N ILE A 54 15.17 5.22 -8.44
CA ILE A 54 15.72 3.97 -8.97
C ILE A 54 16.31 4.14 -10.39
N HIS A 55 15.99 5.23 -11.13
CA HIS A 55 16.47 5.43 -12.50
C HIS A 55 17.97 5.22 -12.69
N PRO A 56 18.87 5.71 -11.81
CA PRO A 56 20.31 5.51 -11.98
C PRO A 56 20.73 4.03 -11.91
N ASN A 57 19.92 3.17 -11.32
CA ASN A 57 20.18 1.75 -11.10
C ASN A 57 19.35 0.85 -12.02
N SER A 58 18.73 1.42 -13.07
CA SER A 58 17.86 0.71 -14.01
C SER A 58 18.35 0.84 -15.45
N HIS A 59 17.86 -0.07 -16.30
CA HIS A 59 18.05 0.04 -17.74
C HIS A 59 16.87 0.74 -18.40
N LYS A 60 17.08 1.27 -19.63
CA LYS A 60 16.06 2.05 -20.34
C LYS A 60 14.71 1.33 -20.53
N ASN A 61 14.75 0.01 -20.67
CA ASN A 61 13.58 -0.83 -20.93
C ASN A 61 13.07 -1.54 -19.65
N ASP A 62 13.52 -1.13 -18.47
CA ASP A 62 13.01 -1.66 -17.23
C ASP A 62 11.70 -0.95 -16.87
N LEU A 63 10.78 -1.70 -16.26
CA LEU A 63 9.57 -1.17 -15.67
C LEU A 63 9.80 -1.01 -14.17
N ILE A 64 9.80 0.21 -13.68
CA ILE A 64 10.00 0.52 -12.27
C ILE A 64 8.63 0.71 -11.63
N LEU A 65 8.28 -0.19 -10.71
CA LEU A 65 7.09 -0.11 -9.88
C LEU A 65 7.46 0.43 -8.51
N ALA A 66 6.86 1.54 -8.14
CA ALA A 66 6.89 2.06 -6.78
C ALA A 66 5.48 2.23 -6.22
N ALA A 67 5.37 2.16 -4.91
CA ALA A 67 4.12 2.40 -4.19
C ALA A 67 4.40 3.17 -2.91
N ASP A 68 3.45 4.02 -2.54
CA ASP A 68 3.42 4.64 -1.23
C ASP A 68 2.06 4.44 -0.58
N THR A 69 2.03 4.37 0.77
CA THR A 69 0.80 4.06 1.51
C THR A 69 0.71 4.93 2.75
N ILE A 70 -0.41 5.61 2.90
CA ILE A 70 -0.73 6.39 4.08
C ILE A 70 -2.01 5.90 4.74
N VAL A 71 -2.07 6.05 6.05
CA VAL A 71 -3.31 6.00 6.84
C VAL A 71 -3.75 7.43 7.07
N LEU A 72 -4.97 7.75 6.67
CA LEU A 72 -5.57 9.07 6.84
C LEU A 72 -6.72 8.98 7.84
N PHE A 73 -6.58 9.66 8.96
CA PHE A 73 -7.63 9.79 9.94
C PHE A 73 -7.99 11.28 10.11
N GLU A 74 -9.24 11.62 9.84
CA GLU A 74 -9.68 13.01 9.68
C GLU A 74 -8.83 13.69 8.59
N GLU A 75 -8.00 14.66 8.92
CA GLU A 75 -7.07 15.31 7.97
C GLU A 75 -5.60 14.99 8.28
N LYS A 76 -5.35 14.09 9.24
CA LYS A 76 -4.02 13.75 9.72
C LYS A 76 -3.48 12.49 9.05
N ILE A 77 -2.29 12.60 8.48
CA ILE A 77 -1.53 11.45 7.97
C ILE A 77 -0.87 10.74 9.16
N LEU A 78 -1.22 9.46 9.36
CA LEU A 78 -0.56 8.59 10.32
C LEU A 78 0.45 7.71 9.57
N GLY A 79 1.71 8.11 9.59
CA GLY A 79 2.82 7.37 9.00
C GLY A 79 3.24 6.17 9.85
N LYS A 80 4.48 5.71 9.66
CA LYS A 80 5.10 4.73 10.55
C LYS A 80 5.45 5.40 11.88
N PRO A 81 5.13 4.79 13.03
CA PRO A 81 5.49 5.36 14.31
C PRO A 81 7.01 5.36 14.50
N ALA A 82 7.56 6.45 15.02
CA ALA A 82 9.00 6.57 15.28
C ALA A 82 9.43 5.79 16.54
N ASN A 83 8.50 5.56 17.46
CA ASN A 83 8.73 4.89 18.74
C ASN A 83 7.44 4.25 19.26
N PRO A 84 7.50 3.40 20.31
CA PRO A 84 6.33 2.74 20.89
C PRO A 84 5.26 3.71 21.41
N GLU A 85 5.66 4.86 21.91
CA GLU A 85 4.77 5.90 22.41
C GLU A 85 3.89 6.45 21.29
N MET A 86 4.48 6.77 20.14
CA MET A 86 3.75 7.21 18.94
C MET A 86 2.84 6.09 18.41
N ALA A 87 3.28 4.82 18.46
CA ALA A 87 2.42 3.70 18.08
C ALA A 87 1.19 3.61 18.99
N LYS A 88 1.36 3.83 20.29
CA LYS A 88 0.27 3.88 21.27
C LYS A 88 -0.70 5.03 20.97
N GLU A 89 -0.20 6.21 20.66
CA GLU A 89 -1.01 7.36 20.28
C GLU A 89 -1.87 7.05 19.03
N PHE A 90 -1.26 6.52 17.96
CA PHE A 90 -1.98 6.18 16.74
C PHE A 90 -3.06 5.13 16.98
N LEU A 91 -2.74 4.06 17.69
CA LEU A 91 -3.70 3.02 18.01
C LEU A 91 -4.85 3.54 18.90
N ALA A 92 -4.56 4.37 19.90
CA ALA A 92 -5.58 4.98 20.75
C ALA A 92 -6.49 5.92 19.94
N GLU A 93 -5.91 6.69 19.01
CA GLU A 93 -6.64 7.60 18.13
C GLU A 93 -7.58 6.85 17.18
N LEU A 94 -7.16 5.71 16.64
CA LEU A 94 -7.92 4.90 15.69
C LEU A 94 -8.94 3.96 16.35
N ARG A 95 -8.80 3.64 17.64
CA ARG A 95 -9.60 2.66 18.36
C ARG A 95 -11.10 2.97 18.26
N GLY A 96 -11.88 2.01 17.74
CA GLY A 96 -13.33 2.13 17.56
C GLY A 96 -13.78 3.11 16.49
N LYS A 97 -12.85 3.62 15.65
CA LYS A 97 -13.15 4.63 14.64
C LYS A 97 -12.93 4.13 13.22
N VAL A 98 -13.48 4.87 12.26
CA VAL A 98 -13.29 4.62 10.83
C VAL A 98 -12.22 5.56 10.30
N HIS A 99 -11.29 5.04 9.53
CA HIS A 99 -10.26 5.81 8.84
C HIS A 99 -10.10 5.32 7.39
N GLN A 100 -9.28 6.00 6.62
CA GLN A 100 -8.98 5.65 5.25
C GLN A 100 -7.51 5.20 5.10
N VAL A 101 -7.30 4.25 4.20
CA VAL A 101 -5.97 3.85 3.75
C VAL A 101 -5.86 4.12 2.26
N HIS A 102 -4.87 4.91 1.88
CA HIS A 102 -4.60 5.26 0.50
C HIS A 102 -3.25 4.68 0.08
N THR A 103 -3.24 3.96 -1.04
CA THR A 103 -1.99 3.55 -1.69
C THR A 103 -1.96 4.12 -3.10
N ALA A 104 -0.92 4.88 -3.39
CA ALA A 104 -0.60 5.32 -4.74
C ALA A 104 0.44 4.39 -5.36
N LEU A 105 0.24 4.08 -6.65
CA LEU A 105 1.19 3.39 -7.50
C LEU A 105 1.78 4.35 -8.51
N CYS A 106 3.07 4.22 -8.78
CA CYS A 106 3.74 4.86 -9.90
C CYS A 106 4.55 3.81 -10.63
N ILE A 107 4.28 3.66 -11.94
CA ILE A 107 4.99 2.74 -12.82
C ILE A 107 5.68 3.59 -13.87
N GLN A 108 6.98 3.44 -14.03
CA GLN A 108 7.78 4.22 -14.96
C GLN A 108 8.58 3.31 -15.90
N GLU A 109 8.66 3.73 -17.16
CA GLU A 109 9.55 3.17 -18.17
C GLU A 109 10.51 4.29 -18.63
N PRO A 110 11.70 4.41 -18.02
CA PRO A 110 12.57 5.59 -18.18
C PRO A 110 12.97 5.89 -19.63
N GLY A 111 13.19 4.84 -20.43
CA GLY A 111 13.59 5.02 -21.83
C GLY A 111 12.47 5.48 -22.78
N MET A 112 11.22 5.37 -22.37
CA MET A 112 10.04 5.75 -23.15
C MET A 112 9.35 7.00 -22.58
N GLU A 113 9.86 7.59 -21.49
CA GLU A 113 9.23 8.69 -20.73
C GLU A 113 7.78 8.40 -20.35
N ARG A 114 7.44 7.12 -20.22
CA ARG A 114 6.08 6.66 -19.98
C ARG A 114 5.85 6.46 -18.49
N ILE A 115 4.77 7.04 -17.99
CA ILE A 115 4.39 6.97 -16.57
C ILE A 115 2.92 6.60 -16.46
N GLU A 116 2.64 5.57 -15.67
CA GLU A 116 1.28 5.21 -15.27
C GLU A 116 1.13 5.39 -13.75
N LYS A 117 -0.02 5.93 -13.35
CA LYS A 117 -0.32 6.22 -11.94
C LYS A 117 -1.70 5.68 -11.58
N GLU A 118 -1.80 5.15 -10.37
CA GLU A 118 -3.05 4.71 -9.78
C GLU A 118 -3.14 5.17 -8.33
N LEU A 119 -4.36 5.37 -7.86
CA LEU A 119 -4.66 5.62 -6.45
C LEU A 119 -5.81 4.72 -6.03
N CYS A 120 -5.62 4.01 -4.94
CA CYS A 120 -6.63 3.15 -4.34
C CYS A 120 -6.95 3.63 -2.93
N THR A 121 -8.24 3.62 -2.56
CA THR A 121 -8.71 4.07 -1.25
C THR A 121 -9.59 3.00 -0.61
N SER A 122 -9.29 2.60 0.61
CA SER A 122 -10.09 1.67 1.39
C SER A 122 -10.48 2.26 2.73
N GLN A 123 -11.66 1.90 3.23
CA GLN A 123 -12.11 2.29 4.56
C GLN A 123 -11.92 1.14 5.54
N VAL A 124 -11.37 1.45 6.69
CA VAL A 124 -11.11 0.50 7.77
C VAL A 124 -11.79 0.98 9.04
N GLU A 125 -12.63 0.15 9.64
CA GLU A 125 -13.23 0.37 10.94
C GLU A 125 -12.46 -0.44 11.97
N MET A 126 -11.82 0.23 12.93
CA MET A 126 -11.15 -0.43 14.02
C MET A 126 -12.14 -0.93 15.06
N ARG A 127 -11.86 -2.07 15.71
CA ARG A 127 -12.63 -2.49 16.87
C ARG A 127 -12.25 -1.69 18.12
N GLY A 128 -13.10 -1.76 19.14
CA GLY A 128 -12.70 -1.42 20.50
C GLY A 128 -11.80 -2.51 21.05
N TYR A 129 -10.58 -2.17 21.47
CA TYR A 129 -9.62 -3.04 22.16
C TYR A 129 -9.21 -2.41 23.48
N SER A 130 -8.78 -3.22 24.45
CA SER A 130 -8.35 -2.72 25.76
C SER A 130 -6.94 -2.11 25.69
N GLU A 131 -6.55 -1.42 26.77
CA GLU A 131 -5.18 -0.91 26.91
C GLU A 131 -4.16 -2.06 26.96
N GLU A 132 -4.52 -3.17 27.61
CA GLU A 132 -3.66 -4.35 27.73
C GLU A 132 -3.45 -5.03 26.38
N GLU A 133 -4.51 -5.18 25.56
CA GLU A 133 -4.41 -5.74 24.21
C GLU A 133 -3.53 -4.85 23.33
N MET A 134 -3.72 -3.53 23.41
CA MET A 134 -2.93 -2.57 22.66
C MET A 134 -1.47 -2.59 23.08
N GLN A 135 -1.17 -2.60 24.38
CA GLN A 135 0.20 -2.66 24.88
C GLN A 135 0.90 -3.95 24.46
N ALA A 136 0.24 -5.10 24.60
CA ALA A 136 0.79 -6.39 24.18
C ALA A 136 1.11 -6.42 22.68
N TYR A 137 0.29 -5.76 21.85
CA TYR A 137 0.57 -5.62 20.42
C TYR A 137 1.78 -4.71 20.16
N ILE A 138 1.92 -3.60 20.87
CA ILE A 138 3.08 -2.70 20.76
C ILE A 138 4.36 -3.43 21.17
N ASP A 139 4.33 -4.17 22.28
CA ASP A 139 5.48 -4.92 22.81
C ASP A 139 5.97 -6.01 21.85
N SER A 140 5.11 -6.49 20.95
CA SER A 140 5.51 -7.41 19.87
C SER A 140 6.46 -6.81 18.84
N GLY A 141 6.54 -5.47 18.76
CA GLY A 141 7.29 -4.73 17.75
C GLY A 141 6.64 -4.70 16.37
N ASP A 142 5.54 -5.45 16.15
CA ASP A 142 4.84 -5.52 14.85
C ASP A 142 4.32 -4.18 14.33
N PRO A 143 3.85 -3.22 15.16
CA PRO A 143 3.38 -1.91 14.72
C PRO A 143 4.43 -1.04 14.01
N MET A 144 5.71 -1.22 14.32
CA MET A 144 6.75 -0.21 14.08
C MET A 144 7.07 0.05 12.59
N ASP A 145 6.80 -0.90 11.71
CA ASP A 145 7.06 -0.79 10.28
C ASP A 145 5.79 -0.46 9.45
N LYS A 146 4.69 -0.07 10.12
CA LYS A 146 3.38 0.06 9.51
C LYS A 146 2.78 1.46 9.66
N ALA A 147 2.26 2.03 8.57
CA ALA A 147 1.46 3.25 8.63
C ALA A 147 0.24 3.04 9.53
N GLY A 148 -0.04 4.01 10.41
CA GLY A 148 -1.11 3.90 11.42
C GLY A 148 -0.85 2.88 12.52
N ALA A 149 0.37 2.34 12.60
CA ALA A 149 0.81 1.41 13.64
C ALA A 149 0.00 0.10 13.75
N TYR A 150 -0.59 -0.41 12.64
CA TYR A 150 -1.33 -1.69 12.69
C TYR A 150 -1.18 -2.54 11.42
N ALA A 151 -1.35 -3.85 11.58
CA ALA A 151 -1.50 -4.80 10.48
C ALA A 151 -2.95 -5.29 10.42
N VAL A 152 -3.62 -5.09 9.27
CA VAL A 152 -5.00 -5.54 9.05
C VAL A 152 -5.18 -7.04 9.26
N GLN A 153 -4.13 -7.84 9.02
CA GLN A 153 -4.14 -9.30 9.11
C GLN A 153 -3.44 -9.85 10.36
N HIS A 154 -3.15 -9.03 11.38
CA HIS A 154 -2.46 -9.53 12.57
C HIS A 154 -3.33 -10.52 13.35
N LYS A 155 -2.91 -11.79 13.39
CA LYS A 155 -3.70 -12.92 13.93
C LYS A 155 -3.95 -12.88 15.45
N GLY A 156 -3.12 -12.20 16.21
CA GLY A 156 -3.26 -12.10 17.66
C GLY A 156 -4.08 -10.88 18.10
N PHE A 157 -3.82 -9.73 17.49
CA PHE A 157 -4.45 -8.48 17.89
C PHE A 157 -5.82 -8.24 17.23
N HIS A 158 -5.99 -8.67 15.95
CA HIS A 158 -7.25 -8.48 15.19
C HIS A 158 -7.84 -7.07 15.31
N PRO A 159 -7.11 -6.01 14.91
CA PRO A 159 -7.50 -4.63 15.19
C PRO A 159 -8.76 -4.19 14.43
N VAL A 160 -9.09 -4.84 13.33
CA VAL A 160 -10.12 -4.42 12.40
C VAL A 160 -11.44 -5.11 12.70
N LYS A 161 -12.51 -4.32 12.84
CA LYS A 161 -13.90 -4.77 13.02
C LYS A 161 -14.60 -4.94 11.67
N ASN A 162 -14.42 -3.98 10.76
CA ASN A 162 -15.06 -3.97 9.45
C ASN A 162 -14.15 -3.31 8.42
N PHE A 163 -14.36 -3.67 7.16
CA PHE A 163 -13.51 -3.22 6.08
C PHE A 163 -14.35 -3.03 4.81
N LYS A 164 -14.06 -1.97 4.04
CA LYS A 164 -14.67 -1.71 2.73
C LYS A 164 -13.58 -1.31 1.72
N GLY A 165 -13.50 -2.04 0.62
CA GLY A 165 -12.57 -1.73 -0.48
C GLY A 165 -11.61 -2.88 -0.81
N CYS A 166 -10.38 -2.55 -1.16
CA CYS A 166 -9.35 -3.48 -1.58
C CYS A 166 -8.42 -3.85 -0.41
N LEU A 167 -8.42 -5.11 0.04
CA LEU A 167 -7.57 -5.54 1.15
C LEU A 167 -6.07 -5.46 0.80
N ALA A 168 -5.71 -5.76 -0.44
CA ALA A 168 -4.34 -5.62 -0.92
C ALA A 168 -3.86 -4.14 -0.92
N ASN A 169 -4.79 -3.17 -1.03
CA ASN A 169 -4.49 -1.76 -0.83
C ASN A 169 -4.02 -1.48 0.61
N VAL A 170 -4.74 -1.98 1.60
CA VAL A 170 -4.36 -1.79 3.02
C VAL A 170 -3.01 -2.45 3.33
N MET A 171 -2.66 -3.50 2.60
CA MET A 171 -1.34 -4.15 2.69
C MET A 171 -0.25 -3.42 1.89
N GLY A 172 -0.61 -2.41 1.10
CA GLY A 172 0.30 -1.49 0.44
C GLY A 172 0.59 -1.75 -1.04
N LEU A 173 -0.16 -2.65 -1.71
CA LEU A 173 -0.07 -2.86 -3.17
C LEU A 173 -1.42 -3.32 -3.75
N PRO A 174 -2.27 -2.42 -4.25
CA PRO A 174 -3.58 -2.75 -4.82
C PRO A 174 -3.43 -3.44 -6.18
N LEU A 175 -3.47 -4.78 -6.18
CA LEU A 175 -3.11 -5.61 -7.33
C LEU A 175 -4.00 -5.39 -8.56
N CYS A 176 -5.32 -5.20 -8.40
CA CYS A 176 -6.20 -4.96 -9.56
C CYS A 176 -5.92 -3.60 -10.22
N HIS A 177 -5.58 -2.56 -9.45
CA HIS A 177 -5.13 -1.27 -9.98
C HIS A 177 -3.79 -1.44 -10.70
N LEU A 178 -2.88 -2.22 -10.12
CA LEU A 178 -1.58 -2.52 -10.75
C LEU A 178 -1.78 -3.24 -12.10
N VAL A 179 -2.60 -4.28 -12.15
CA VAL A 179 -2.90 -5.02 -13.39
C VAL A 179 -3.50 -4.08 -14.44
N ARG A 180 -4.44 -3.22 -14.04
CA ARG A 180 -5.04 -2.22 -14.93
C ARG A 180 -3.99 -1.24 -15.51
N ALA A 181 -3.12 -0.72 -14.68
CA ALA A 181 -2.04 0.18 -15.11
C ALA A 181 -1.04 -0.53 -16.03
N MET A 182 -0.62 -1.75 -15.67
CA MET A 182 0.30 -2.55 -16.48
C MET A 182 -0.33 -2.95 -17.83
N GLY A 183 -1.63 -3.24 -17.87
CA GLY A 183 -2.36 -3.49 -19.12
C GLY A 183 -2.33 -2.29 -20.07
N ARG A 184 -2.43 -1.06 -19.54
CA ARG A 184 -2.23 0.15 -20.37
C ARG A 184 -0.80 0.27 -20.91
N MET A 185 0.16 -0.33 -20.24
CA MET A 185 1.56 -0.43 -20.71
C MET A 185 1.81 -1.64 -21.63
N GLY A 186 0.78 -2.44 -21.90
CA GLY A 186 0.89 -3.64 -22.76
C GLY A 186 1.51 -4.84 -22.05
N VAL A 187 1.44 -4.89 -20.73
CA VAL A 187 2.03 -5.97 -19.92
C VAL A 187 0.93 -6.68 -19.12
N ASP A 188 0.60 -7.88 -19.54
CA ASP A 188 -0.40 -8.72 -18.88
C ASP A 188 0.22 -9.58 -17.78
N PRO A 189 -0.52 -9.88 -16.71
CA PRO A 189 -0.07 -10.80 -15.68
C PRO A 189 -0.05 -12.24 -16.20
N ARG A 190 0.84 -13.07 -15.61
CA ARG A 190 0.94 -14.50 -15.96
C ARG A 190 0.00 -15.39 -15.14
N MET A 191 -0.67 -14.80 -14.17
CA MET A 191 -1.61 -15.47 -13.26
C MET A 191 -2.97 -14.76 -13.29
N ASP A 192 -4.03 -15.48 -12.95
CA ASP A 192 -5.31 -14.84 -12.60
C ASP A 192 -5.15 -14.10 -11.27
N VAL A 193 -4.79 -12.81 -11.36
CA VAL A 193 -4.47 -11.99 -10.19
C VAL A 193 -5.67 -11.80 -9.27
N PRO A 194 -6.90 -11.52 -9.76
CA PRO A 194 -8.10 -11.48 -8.93
C PRO A 194 -8.31 -12.74 -8.10
N PHE A 195 -8.30 -13.90 -8.76
CA PHE A 195 -8.48 -15.18 -8.08
C PHE A 195 -7.36 -15.45 -7.06
N THR A 196 -6.10 -15.26 -7.47
CA THR A 196 -4.93 -15.52 -6.62
C THR A 196 -4.92 -14.59 -5.38
N CYS A 197 -5.26 -13.31 -5.57
CA CYS A 197 -5.36 -12.33 -4.49
C CYS A 197 -6.43 -12.73 -3.48
N GLN A 198 -7.65 -13.00 -3.93
CA GLN A 198 -8.77 -13.37 -3.06
C GLN A 198 -8.50 -14.67 -2.31
N LYS A 199 -7.98 -15.69 -3.01
CA LYS A 199 -7.62 -16.98 -2.41
C LYS A 199 -6.57 -16.83 -1.30
N ASN A 200 -5.49 -16.10 -1.56
CA ASN A 200 -4.39 -15.93 -0.60
C ASN A 200 -4.76 -15.04 0.60
N LEU A 201 -5.65 -14.08 0.38
CA LEU A 201 -6.12 -13.18 1.44
C LEU A 201 -7.31 -13.75 2.22
N GLY A 202 -7.96 -14.80 1.71
CA GLY A 202 -9.20 -15.32 2.30
C GLY A 202 -10.32 -14.26 2.33
N TYR A 203 -10.39 -13.42 1.28
CA TYR A 203 -11.29 -12.27 1.22
C TYR A 203 -11.94 -12.14 -0.15
N ASP A 204 -13.27 -12.25 -0.20
CA ASP A 204 -14.05 -12.00 -1.42
C ASP A 204 -14.12 -10.50 -1.70
N CYS A 205 -13.34 -10.04 -2.66
CA CYS A 205 -13.16 -8.63 -2.94
C CYS A 205 -14.33 -8.06 -3.76
N PRO A 206 -15.17 -7.17 -3.19
CA PRO A 206 -16.36 -6.65 -3.88
C PRO A 206 -16.05 -5.65 -4.99
N VAL A 207 -14.81 -5.17 -5.08
CA VAL A 207 -14.43 -4.09 -6.01
C VAL A 207 -13.63 -4.56 -7.22
N THR A 208 -13.17 -5.81 -7.24
CA THR A 208 -12.30 -6.38 -8.28
C THR A 208 -12.81 -6.13 -9.70
N ALA A 209 -14.04 -6.58 -9.99
CA ALA A 209 -14.63 -6.48 -11.33
C ALA A 209 -14.79 -5.02 -11.78
N ARG A 210 -15.10 -4.12 -10.84
CA ARG A 210 -15.29 -2.69 -11.11
C ARG A 210 -13.96 -2.01 -11.44
N ILE A 211 -12.91 -2.31 -10.67
CA ILE A 211 -11.55 -1.78 -10.92
C ILE A 211 -11.06 -2.19 -12.30
N LEU A 212 -11.19 -3.48 -12.66
CA LEU A 212 -10.74 -3.98 -13.96
C LEU A 212 -11.54 -3.43 -15.14
N LYS A 213 -12.78 -2.97 -14.92
CA LYS A 213 -13.58 -2.23 -15.91
C LYS A 213 -13.21 -0.74 -16.01
N GLY A 214 -12.26 -0.26 -15.24
CA GLY A 214 -11.78 1.11 -15.27
C GLY A 214 -12.42 2.05 -14.24
N GLU A 215 -13.27 1.55 -13.32
CA GLU A 215 -13.83 2.39 -12.28
C GLU A 215 -12.78 2.77 -11.22
N ASN A 216 -12.87 4.00 -10.71
CA ASN A 216 -12.06 4.48 -9.59
C ASN A 216 -12.75 4.13 -8.27
N VAL A 217 -12.60 2.88 -7.84
CA VAL A 217 -13.17 2.34 -6.60
C VAL A 217 -12.15 1.49 -5.85
N GLY A 218 -12.29 1.36 -4.54
CA GLY A 218 -11.47 0.49 -3.69
C GLY A 218 -10.38 1.21 -2.97
#